data_5388592f3f62b77a0da761e16892dba7
#
_entry.id   5388592f3f62b77a0da761e16892dba7
#
_cell.length_a   1.000
_cell.length_b   1.000
_cell.length_c   1.000
_cell.angle_alpha   90.00
_cell.angle_beta   90.00
_cell.angle_gamma   90.00
#
_symmetry.space_group_name_H-M   'P 1'
#
loop_
_entity.id
_entity.type
_entity.pdbx_description
1 polymer ?
#
loop_
_entity_poly.entity_id
_entity_poly.type
_entity_poly.pdbx_seq_one_letter_code
_entity_poly.pdbx_strand_id
1 'polypeptide(L)'
;MEFIKLNCPNCNGKIEYKEEQTFKCPFCDTEIMLKENKIYYVDQTINNYYGTASPNTTSRPKTNLKLLFMIPIVMICLFLGYFLLSSNQTEDGNREELSVRTMPESEVLLFFLKDIFDKGGTMPTKEEIASIRYLAAYYSDDQWHFDYSLEDPFTNKEAKISTHIIMDKLLNTQKIEQKDFEAFTGLTVLKLMNDYEISQSEKVSFQHLENLKSYTGSFNESFSKIAGYFSDKSNVKELSIQIRSNDELALLLEFPNLQSLELSYVAEEVTDFQILNKLSLKSLSLKSINDLKWLSTLTNLESLAIDISEATDFSPLYSLTQLQELKLTSVRNLKTLDFIQNMPKLQSLDLENMNIINLDRLRNMSSLTKLRLASPGQVELLDMVNSLTSLTELSLTGYHGDISSIVAPHLKKAELKSSFLPKLEAPALRDLTVSISESDSQLNGAELLKYPQLEQLTVMEYGILTGIRSLNDLPHLQTINLNETLFYETNDLFNLQHVKMLNCNECNFQVNSKPFTNNVLEHLTLNDVSIQIGNGEWVQEVDKIMPYFAGFTNLRSFTLQDSSLQSLNFLGNWQQIEVLHLENNAISNVDPLVNLPNLKKLYILGNQVQNQSVLDKGIMIY
;
A
#
# COMPACT_ATOMS: atom_id res chain seq x y z
N MET A 1 -4.98 -23.61 47.46
CA MET A 1 -5.77 -22.82 46.47
C MET A 1 -4.86 -21.68 46.05
N GLU A 2 -4.40 -21.72 44.82
CA GLU A 2 -3.58 -20.64 44.26
C GLU A 2 -4.50 -19.53 43.71
N PHE A 3 -4.17 -18.28 44.05
CA PHE A 3 -4.84 -17.12 43.44
C PHE A 3 -4.22 -16.86 42.06
N ILE A 4 -5.04 -16.70 41.07
CA ILE A 4 -4.61 -16.25 39.77
C ILE A 4 -4.60 -14.71 39.77
N LYS A 5 -3.44 -14.13 39.44
CA LYS A 5 -3.26 -12.67 39.32
C LYS A 5 -3.32 -12.25 37.88
N LEU A 6 -4.20 -11.33 37.57
CA LEU A 6 -4.40 -10.79 36.21
C LEU A 6 -4.45 -9.28 36.24
N ASN A 7 -4.18 -8.67 35.11
CA ASN A 7 -4.47 -7.26 34.91
C ASN A 7 -5.79 -7.12 34.16
N CYS A 8 -6.62 -6.18 34.55
CA CYS A 8 -7.81 -5.83 33.82
C CYS A 8 -7.42 -5.28 32.44
N PRO A 9 -7.93 -5.88 31.36
CA PRO A 9 -7.54 -5.46 30.03
C PRO A 9 -8.05 -4.06 29.66
N ASN A 10 -9.05 -3.53 30.34
CA ASN A 10 -9.57 -2.18 30.07
C ASN A 10 -8.82 -1.07 30.86
N CYS A 11 -8.47 -1.31 32.13
CA CYS A 11 -7.87 -0.27 32.96
C CYS A 11 -6.50 -0.66 33.54
N ASN A 12 -5.98 -1.84 33.20
CA ASN A 12 -4.73 -2.44 33.71
C ASN A 12 -4.65 -2.60 35.22
N GLY A 13 -5.78 -2.48 35.96
CA GLY A 13 -5.87 -2.70 37.40
C GLY A 13 -5.61 -4.17 37.75
N LYS A 14 -4.79 -4.44 38.77
CA LYS A 14 -4.46 -5.80 39.20
C LYS A 14 -5.65 -6.46 39.90
N ILE A 15 -6.08 -7.61 39.41
CA ILE A 15 -7.21 -8.38 39.89
C ILE A 15 -6.71 -9.74 40.42
N GLU A 16 -7.18 -10.16 41.57
CA GLU A 16 -6.90 -11.48 42.15
C GLU A 16 -8.22 -12.25 42.25
N TYR A 17 -8.28 -13.50 41.74
CA TYR A 17 -9.48 -14.32 41.83
C TYR A 17 -9.16 -15.83 41.97
N LYS A 18 -10.17 -16.65 42.28
CA LYS A 18 -9.95 -18.03 42.73
C LYS A 18 -10.44 -19.11 41.79
N GLU A 19 -11.40 -18.87 40.92
CA GLU A 19 -12.05 -19.87 40.07
C GLU A 19 -12.61 -19.23 38.80
N GLU A 20 -12.94 -20.05 37.78
CA GLU A 20 -13.57 -19.58 36.53
C GLU A 20 -14.91 -18.91 36.83
N GLN A 21 -15.01 -17.59 36.67
CA GLN A 21 -16.18 -16.78 36.98
C GLN A 21 -16.28 -15.57 36.06
N THR A 22 -17.51 -15.07 35.93
CA THR A 22 -17.76 -13.74 35.42
C THR A 22 -17.81 -12.77 36.58
N PHE A 23 -17.03 -11.69 36.57
CA PHE A 23 -16.98 -10.66 37.60
C PHE A 23 -16.71 -9.28 37.04
N LYS A 24 -17.03 -8.25 37.80
CA LYS A 24 -16.74 -6.86 37.42
C LYS A 24 -15.37 -6.43 37.94
N CYS A 25 -14.61 -5.75 37.09
CA CYS A 25 -13.37 -5.13 37.54
C CYS A 25 -13.64 -4.11 38.65
N PRO A 26 -12.97 -4.20 39.81
CA PRO A 26 -13.20 -3.26 40.91
C PRO A 26 -12.69 -1.84 40.64
N PHE A 27 -11.98 -1.62 39.51
CA PHE A 27 -11.38 -0.33 39.17
C PHE A 27 -12.13 0.41 38.05
N CYS A 28 -12.82 -0.30 37.18
CA CYS A 28 -13.47 0.31 35.99
C CYS A 28 -14.83 -0.30 35.63
N ASP A 29 -15.39 -1.18 36.48
CA ASP A 29 -16.68 -1.86 36.31
C ASP A 29 -16.80 -2.75 35.04
N THR A 30 -15.73 -2.91 34.24
CA THR A 30 -15.74 -3.80 33.08
C THR A 30 -16.06 -5.23 33.50
N GLU A 31 -17.02 -5.88 32.85
CA GLU A 31 -17.39 -7.26 33.12
C GLU A 31 -16.41 -8.21 32.42
N ILE A 32 -15.76 -9.07 33.20
CA ILE A 32 -14.69 -9.96 32.76
C ILE A 32 -15.12 -11.40 32.99
N MET A 33 -15.00 -12.23 31.97
CA MET A 33 -15.19 -13.69 32.07
C MET A 33 -13.83 -14.37 31.93
N LEU A 34 -13.55 -15.30 32.83
CA LEU A 34 -12.38 -16.17 32.80
C LEU A 34 -12.77 -17.59 32.54
N LYS A 35 -12.20 -18.17 31.51
CA LYS A 35 -12.37 -19.57 31.15
C LYS A 35 -11.05 -20.13 30.63
N GLU A 36 -10.64 -21.28 31.18
CA GLU A 36 -9.43 -22.00 30.75
C GLU A 36 -8.14 -21.14 30.73
N ASN A 37 -7.96 -20.28 31.76
CA ASN A 37 -6.84 -19.32 31.87
C ASN A 37 -6.79 -18.24 30.78
N LYS A 38 -7.89 -18.00 30.07
CA LYS A 38 -8.03 -16.89 29.10
C LYS A 38 -9.06 -15.87 29.61
N ILE A 39 -8.78 -14.60 29.33
CA ILE A 39 -9.66 -13.47 29.67
C ILE A 39 -10.60 -13.23 28.50
N TYR A 40 -11.90 -13.09 28.78
CA TYR A 40 -12.92 -12.68 27.81
C TYR A 40 -13.63 -11.44 28.35
N TYR A 41 -13.92 -10.48 27.46
CA TYR A 41 -14.83 -9.40 27.78
C TYR A 41 -16.28 -9.87 27.67
N VAL A 42 -17.10 -9.46 28.60
CA VAL A 42 -18.55 -9.58 28.46
C VAL A 42 -19.07 -8.19 28.08
N ASP A 43 -19.26 -7.98 26.79
CA ASP A 43 -19.99 -6.81 26.31
C ASP A 43 -21.49 -7.13 26.36
N GLN A 44 -22.27 -6.33 27.05
CA GLN A 44 -23.71 -6.53 27.21
C GLN A 44 -24.50 -6.28 25.92
N THR A 45 -23.85 -5.81 24.85
CA THR A 45 -24.51 -5.47 23.60
C THR A 45 -24.28 -6.44 22.44
N ILE A 46 -23.29 -7.36 22.51
CA ILE A 46 -23.02 -8.32 21.43
C ILE A 46 -22.56 -9.66 22.00
N ASN A 47 -23.40 -10.70 21.86
CA ASN A 47 -23.03 -12.09 22.09
C ASN A 47 -22.22 -12.62 20.90
N ASN A 48 -20.92 -12.41 20.87
CA ASN A 48 -20.04 -13.08 19.92
C ASN A 48 -19.31 -14.24 20.59
N TYR A 49 -19.85 -15.45 20.37
CA TYR A 49 -19.19 -16.70 20.66
C TYR A 49 -18.22 -17.06 19.52
N TYR A 50 -16.95 -17.10 19.79
CA TYR A 50 -15.99 -17.86 19.00
C TYR A 50 -15.54 -19.08 19.80
N GLY A 51 -16.10 -20.22 19.45
CA GLY A 51 -15.68 -21.52 19.95
C GLY A 51 -15.95 -22.56 18.90
N THR A 52 -14.92 -23.18 18.38
CA THR A 52 -15.00 -24.35 17.52
C THR A 52 -15.62 -25.50 18.31
N ALA A 53 -16.81 -25.96 17.91
CA ALA A 53 -17.41 -27.16 18.43
C ALA A 53 -17.57 -28.17 17.30
N SER A 54 -16.95 -29.32 17.47
CA SER A 54 -17.25 -30.56 16.74
C SER A 54 -18.44 -31.27 17.35
N PRO A 55 -19.26 -32.02 16.59
CA PRO A 55 -20.57 -32.45 17.04
C PRO A 55 -20.54 -33.83 17.71
N ASN A 56 -21.32 -34.00 18.81
CA ASN A 56 -21.90 -35.29 19.09
C ASN A 56 -23.10 -35.24 20.05
N THR A 57 -24.20 -35.63 19.46
CA THR A 57 -25.29 -36.56 19.92
C THR A 57 -25.96 -36.45 21.28
N THR A 58 -27.30 -36.30 21.15
CA THR A 58 -28.39 -36.96 21.90
C THR A 58 -28.69 -36.59 23.33
N SER A 59 -29.84 -35.96 23.57
CA SER A 59 -31.08 -36.58 24.12
C SER A 59 -32.11 -35.50 24.47
N ARG A 60 -33.34 -35.68 24.02
CA ARG A 60 -34.53 -34.89 24.38
C ARG A 60 -35.07 -35.32 25.74
N PRO A 61 -35.46 -34.41 26.60
CA PRO A 61 -36.51 -34.66 27.60
C PRO A 61 -37.84 -34.11 27.09
N LYS A 62 -38.87 -34.94 27.26
CA LYS A 62 -40.27 -34.61 26.98
C LYS A 62 -40.77 -33.63 28.05
N THR A 63 -41.23 -32.47 27.68
CA THR A 63 -41.97 -31.56 28.55
C THR A 63 -43.43 -31.45 28.10
N ASN A 64 -44.33 -31.51 29.06
CA ASN A 64 -45.78 -31.57 28.93
C ASN A 64 -46.38 -30.29 28.31
N LEU A 65 -47.18 -30.51 27.27
CA LEU A 65 -47.81 -29.51 26.41
C LEU A 65 -49.19 -29.06 26.92
N LYS A 66 -49.33 -28.62 28.18
CA LYS A 66 -50.64 -28.14 28.66
C LYS A 66 -50.63 -26.78 29.40
N LEU A 67 -49.49 -26.05 29.45
CA LEU A 67 -49.45 -24.73 30.07
C LEU A 67 -49.02 -23.59 29.13
N LEU A 68 -49.05 -23.81 27.82
CA LEU A 68 -48.45 -22.84 26.85
C LEU A 68 -49.49 -22.00 26.07
N PHE A 69 -50.77 -22.03 26.44
CA PHE A 69 -51.81 -21.32 25.69
C PHE A 69 -52.40 -20.05 26.38
N MET A 70 -51.98 -19.72 27.59
CA MET A 70 -52.49 -18.51 28.30
C MET A 70 -51.55 -17.30 28.29
N ILE A 71 -50.28 -17.44 27.89
CA ILE A 71 -49.30 -16.34 27.88
C ILE A 71 -49.39 -15.41 26.66
N PRO A 72 -49.76 -15.87 25.45
CA PRO A 72 -49.76 -14.96 24.29
C PRO A 72 -50.86 -13.88 24.31
N ILE A 73 -52.00 -14.12 24.97
CA ILE A 73 -53.13 -13.17 24.93
C ILE A 73 -52.84 -11.95 25.81
N VAL A 74 -52.18 -12.10 26.95
CA VAL A 74 -51.79 -10.97 27.85
C VAL A 74 -50.67 -10.16 27.22
N MET A 75 -49.72 -10.78 26.52
CA MET A 75 -48.67 -10.09 25.81
C MET A 75 -49.18 -9.30 24.60
N ILE A 76 -50.15 -9.83 23.87
CA ILE A 76 -50.78 -9.11 22.73
C ILE A 76 -51.58 -7.89 23.22
N CYS A 77 -52.30 -8.00 24.34
CA CYS A 77 -52.99 -6.85 24.92
C CYS A 77 -52.07 -5.77 25.47
N LEU A 78 -50.91 -6.15 26.03
CA LEU A 78 -49.88 -5.17 26.45
C LEU A 78 -49.14 -4.53 25.27
N PHE A 79 -48.94 -5.29 24.18
CA PHE A 79 -48.32 -4.75 22.95
C PHE A 79 -49.29 -3.82 22.21
N LEU A 80 -50.59 -4.14 22.13
CA LEU A 80 -51.61 -3.24 21.55
C LEU A 80 -51.85 -1.99 22.42
N GLY A 81 -51.81 -2.11 23.74
CA GLY A 81 -51.89 -0.97 24.66
C GLY A 81 -50.69 -0.04 24.55
N TYR A 82 -49.49 -0.59 24.37
CA TYR A 82 -48.27 0.19 24.13
C TYR A 82 -48.30 0.90 22.76
N PHE A 83 -48.82 0.24 21.72
CA PHE A 83 -48.95 0.82 20.37
C PHE A 83 -50.01 1.92 20.28
N LEU A 84 -51.12 1.83 21.08
CA LEU A 84 -52.13 2.88 21.13
C LEU A 84 -51.76 4.07 22.02
N LEU A 85 -50.82 3.90 22.95
CA LEU A 85 -50.28 5.00 23.75
C LEU A 85 -49.11 5.73 23.08
N SER A 86 -48.45 5.08 22.10
CA SER A 86 -47.35 5.72 21.33
C SER A 86 -47.79 6.45 20.09
N SER A 87 -49.08 6.39 19.71
CA SER A 87 -49.60 7.06 18.51
C SER A 87 -50.07 8.51 18.72
N ASN A 88 -49.89 9.08 19.90
CA ASN A 88 -50.22 10.48 20.20
C ASN A 88 -49.02 11.33 20.67
N GLN A 89 -47.83 11.04 20.15
CA GLN A 89 -46.75 12.02 20.17
C GLN A 89 -46.60 12.57 18.77
N THR A 90 -46.82 13.85 18.67
CA THR A 90 -46.59 14.73 17.52
C THR A 90 -45.27 14.39 16.85
N GLU A 91 -45.29 14.36 15.52
CA GLU A 91 -44.10 14.41 14.67
C GLU A 91 -43.25 15.65 14.99
N ASP A 92 -42.47 15.59 16.03
CA ASP A 92 -41.22 16.34 16.12
C ASP A 92 -40.15 15.50 15.51
N GLY A 93 -39.66 15.92 14.36
CA GLY A 93 -38.63 15.26 13.61
C GLY A 93 -37.35 15.13 14.41
N ASN A 94 -37.21 14.04 15.15
CA ASN A 94 -35.90 13.53 15.57
C ASN A 94 -35.20 13.04 14.29
N ARG A 95 -34.49 13.95 13.62
CA ARG A 95 -33.25 13.57 12.97
C ARG A 95 -32.43 12.91 14.09
N GLU A 96 -32.31 11.58 14.07
CA GLU A 96 -31.17 10.92 14.71
C GLU A 96 -29.94 11.62 14.12
N GLU A 97 -29.37 12.57 14.84
CA GLU A 97 -28.00 13.00 14.61
C GLU A 97 -27.18 11.73 14.71
N LEU A 98 -26.76 11.22 13.53
CA LEU A 98 -25.76 10.17 13.47
C LEU A 98 -24.58 10.67 14.30
N SER A 99 -24.37 10.08 15.47
CA SER A 99 -23.27 10.46 16.35
C SER A 99 -21.99 10.33 15.55
N VAL A 100 -21.31 11.46 15.35
CA VAL A 100 -20.06 11.51 14.60
C VAL A 100 -19.08 10.56 15.26
N ARG A 101 -18.64 9.58 14.50
CA ARG A 101 -17.59 8.68 14.94
C ARG A 101 -16.29 9.50 15.11
N THR A 102 -15.77 9.55 16.31
CA THR A 102 -14.58 10.37 16.62
C THR A 102 -13.29 9.56 16.63
N MET A 103 -13.41 8.22 16.57
CA MET A 103 -12.34 7.25 16.55
C MET A 103 -12.75 6.06 15.67
N PRO A 104 -11.86 5.43 14.90
CA PRO A 104 -12.15 4.14 14.29
C PRO A 104 -12.29 3.06 15.37
N GLU A 105 -13.11 2.05 15.11
CA GLU A 105 -13.27 0.88 15.97
C GLU A 105 -12.31 -0.25 15.60
N SER A 106 -11.82 -0.26 14.35
CA SER A 106 -10.90 -1.27 13.85
C SER A 106 -9.55 -1.21 14.58
N GLU A 107 -9.12 -2.34 15.16
CA GLU A 107 -7.82 -2.47 15.81
C GLU A 107 -6.66 -2.19 14.85
N VAL A 108 -6.80 -2.59 13.58
CA VAL A 108 -5.81 -2.35 12.52
C VAL A 108 -5.61 -0.85 12.30
N LEU A 109 -6.71 -0.09 12.15
CA LEU A 109 -6.63 1.37 12.00
C LEU A 109 -6.11 2.07 13.25
N LEU A 110 -6.48 1.58 14.43
CA LEU A 110 -5.96 2.12 15.69
C LEU A 110 -4.46 1.85 15.83
N PHE A 111 -3.98 0.68 15.42
CA PHE A 111 -2.55 0.37 15.40
C PHE A 111 -1.81 1.29 14.43
N PHE A 112 -2.28 1.40 13.19
CA PHE A 112 -1.75 2.32 12.19
C PHE A 112 -1.62 3.75 12.74
N LEU A 113 -2.70 4.29 13.33
CA LEU A 113 -2.72 5.64 13.88
C LEU A 113 -1.76 5.82 15.07
N LYS A 114 -1.67 4.83 15.95
CA LYS A 114 -0.72 4.87 17.09
C LYS A 114 0.71 4.91 16.60
N ASP A 115 1.01 4.17 15.56
CA ASP A 115 2.37 4.09 15.03
C ASP A 115 2.77 5.36 14.29
N ILE A 116 1.98 5.85 13.34
CA ILE A 116 2.35 7.05 12.57
C ILE A 116 2.45 8.31 13.43
N PHE A 117 1.77 8.35 14.58
CA PHE A 117 1.84 9.47 15.54
C PHE A 117 2.72 9.18 16.77
N ASP A 118 3.50 8.10 16.75
CA ASP A 118 4.41 7.70 17.86
C ASP A 118 3.71 7.60 19.21
N LYS A 119 2.50 7.04 19.25
CA LYS A 119 1.65 7.02 20.46
C LYS A 119 1.98 5.89 21.44
N GLY A 120 2.66 4.84 21.01
CA GLY A 120 2.89 3.66 21.83
C GLY A 120 1.58 3.09 22.39
N GLY A 121 1.43 3.13 23.70
CA GLY A 121 0.23 2.62 24.38
C GLY A 121 -0.95 3.60 24.49
N THR A 122 -0.81 4.87 24.03
CA THR A 122 -1.89 5.88 24.15
C THR A 122 -2.70 5.97 22.86
N MET A 123 -3.92 6.54 22.94
CA MET A 123 -4.76 6.76 21.77
C MET A 123 -4.37 8.05 21.06
N PRO A 124 -4.45 8.08 19.71
CA PRO A 124 -4.33 9.31 18.93
C PRO A 124 -5.41 10.32 19.34
N THR A 125 -5.12 11.61 19.26
CA THR A 125 -6.13 12.66 19.48
C THR A 125 -6.98 12.87 18.22
N LYS A 126 -8.14 13.52 18.37
CA LYS A 126 -8.99 13.89 17.24
C LYS A 126 -8.26 14.82 16.24
N GLU A 127 -7.45 15.72 16.78
CA GLU A 127 -6.67 16.67 15.99
C GLU A 127 -5.59 15.97 15.17
N GLU A 128 -4.97 14.93 15.72
CA GLU A 128 -4.01 14.10 14.99
C GLU A 128 -4.68 13.33 13.87
N ILE A 129 -5.80 12.66 14.14
CA ILE A 129 -6.57 11.96 13.09
C ILE A 129 -7.02 12.95 12.02
N ALA A 130 -7.53 14.12 12.42
CA ALA A 130 -7.94 15.19 11.52
C ALA A 130 -6.77 15.85 10.76
N SER A 131 -5.51 15.62 11.15
CA SER A 131 -4.35 16.11 10.39
C SER A 131 -4.06 15.29 9.14
N ILE A 132 -4.57 14.06 9.04
CA ILE A 132 -4.39 13.21 7.86
C ILE A 132 -5.22 13.78 6.71
N ARG A 133 -4.55 14.04 5.56
CA ARG A 133 -5.13 14.62 4.35
C ARG A 133 -5.36 13.58 3.25
N TYR A 134 -4.50 12.61 3.15
CA TYR A 134 -4.58 11.51 2.20
C TYR A 134 -4.55 10.19 2.96
N LEU A 135 -5.46 9.28 2.63
CA LEU A 135 -5.47 7.92 3.14
C LEU A 135 -5.94 6.96 2.05
N ALA A 136 -5.11 5.97 1.75
CA ALA A 136 -5.51 4.79 1.00
C ALA A 136 -5.35 3.56 1.88
N ALA A 137 -6.34 2.68 1.88
CA ALA A 137 -6.30 1.42 2.62
C ALA A 137 -6.54 0.26 1.66
N TYR A 138 -5.65 -0.73 1.66
CA TYR A 138 -5.76 -1.91 0.82
C TYR A 138 -5.07 -3.11 1.48
N TYR A 139 -5.49 -4.30 1.06
CA TYR A 139 -4.95 -5.57 1.54
C TYR A 139 -4.22 -6.27 0.40
N SER A 140 -2.96 -6.59 0.58
CA SER A 140 -2.10 -7.24 -0.41
C SER A 140 -1.07 -8.10 0.30
N ASP A 141 -0.72 -9.24 -0.29
CA ASP A 141 0.31 -10.15 0.24
C ASP A 141 0.08 -10.54 1.71
N ASP A 142 -1.20 -10.81 2.04
CA ASP A 142 -1.64 -11.12 3.41
C ASP A 142 -1.37 -10.02 4.44
N GLN A 143 -1.25 -8.77 4.00
CA GLN A 143 -0.94 -7.61 4.85
C GLN A 143 -1.83 -6.41 4.54
N TRP A 144 -2.12 -5.61 5.58
CA TRP A 144 -2.74 -4.30 5.44
C TRP A 144 -1.69 -3.26 5.11
N HIS A 145 -1.97 -2.48 4.07
CA HIS A 145 -1.18 -1.34 3.63
C HIS A 145 -2.01 -0.06 3.78
N PHE A 146 -1.35 0.97 4.32
CA PHE A 146 -1.92 2.31 4.45
C PHE A 146 -0.98 3.31 3.81
N ASP A 147 -1.39 3.87 2.66
CA ASP A 147 -0.69 5.03 2.13
C ASP A 147 -1.31 6.29 2.71
N TYR A 148 -0.52 7.17 3.30
CA TYR A 148 -1.02 8.35 3.98
C TYR A 148 -0.16 9.58 3.76
N SER A 149 -0.76 10.77 3.94
CA SER A 149 -0.05 12.03 3.99
C SER A 149 -0.73 13.01 4.94
N LEU A 150 0.07 13.79 5.66
CA LEU A 150 -0.40 14.92 6.45
C LEU A 150 -0.48 16.20 5.62
N GLU A 151 0.05 16.18 4.40
CA GLU A 151 -0.01 17.27 3.42
C GLU A 151 -1.16 17.04 2.43
N ASP A 152 -1.87 18.10 2.07
CA ASP A 152 -2.98 18.01 1.11
C ASP A 152 -2.44 17.97 -0.33
N PRO A 153 -2.63 16.84 -1.08
CA PRO A 153 -2.16 16.71 -2.47
C PRO A 153 -2.80 17.72 -3.44
N PHE A 154 -3.95 18.31 -3.10
CA PHE A 154 -4.59 19.34 -3.92
C PHE A 154 -3.94 20.71 -3.80
N THR A 155 -3.24 20.97 -2.70
CA THR A 155 -2.53 22.24 -2.46
C THR A 155 -1.03 22.12 -2.63
N ASN A 156 -0.47 20.94 -2.37
CA ASN A 156 0.93 20.62 -2.56
C ASN A 156 1.07 19.41 -3.51
N LYS A 157 1.44 19.65 -4.77
CA LYS A 157 1.63 18.57 -5.76
C LYS A 157 2.84 17.68 -5.46
N GLU A 158 3.74 18.14 -4.60
CA GLU A 158 4.91 17.39 -4.12
C GLU A 158 4.66 16.77 -2.73
N ALA A 159 3.39 16.73 -2.29
CA ALA A 159 3.02 16.11 -1.02
C ALA A 159 3.58 14.69 -0.91
N LYS A 160 4.37 14.46 0.12
CA LYS A 160 4.97 13.15 0.35
C LYS A 160 3.90 12.18 0.84
N ILE A 161 3.66 11.14 0.07
CA ILE A 161 2.86 10.00 0.51
C ILE A 161 3.81 8.97 1.12
N SER A 162 3.50 8.53 2.32
CA SER A 162 4.24 7.49 3.04
C SER A 162 3.38 6.23 3.08
N THR A 163 4.00 5.08 2.93
CA THR A 163 3.33 3.78 3.08
C THR A 163 3.64 3.21 4.46
N HIS A 164 2.62 2.76 5.16
CA HIS A 164 2.73 2.00 6.39
C HIS A 164 2.11 0.62 6.17
N ILE A 165 2.87 -0.43 6.50
CA ILE A 165 2.45 -1.83 6.34
C ILE A 165 2.27 -2.42 7.73
N ILE A 166 1.14 -3.07 7.96
CA ILE A 166 0.89 -3.79 9.21
C ILE A 166 1.54 -5.18 9.10
N MET A 167 2.59 -5.38 9.90
CA MET A 167 3.35 -6.64 9.89
C MET A 167 2.79 -7.71 10.84
N ASP A 168 1.90 -7.32 11.76
CA ASP A 168 1.29 -8.27 12.70
C ASP A 168 0.29 -9.18 12.00
N LYS A 169 0.56 -10.49 11.98
CA LYS A 169 -0.32 -11.50 11.36
C LYS A 169 -1.70 -11.58 12.01
N LEU A 170 -1.84 -11.25 13.31
CA LEU A 170 -3.14 -11.25 13.97
C LEU A 170 -3.94 -10.02 13.57
N LEU A 171 -3.31 -8.84 13.51
CA LEU A 171 -3.96 -7.63 13.03
C LEU A 171 -4.32 -7.74 11.55
N ASN A 172 -3.50 -8.38 10.73
CA ASN A 172 -3.78 -8.59 9.31
C ASN A 172 -5.01 -9.49 9.06
N THR A 173 -5.48 -10.25 10.04
CA THR A 173 -6.74 -11.00 9.95
C THR A 173 -7.98 -10.17 10.29
N GLN A 174 -7.81 -8.96 10.79
CA GLN A 174 -8.91 -8.09 11.17
C GLN A 174 -9.56 -7.42 9.96
N LYS A 175 -10.88 -7.23 10.03
CA LYS A 175 -11.63 -6.49 9.02
C LYS A 175 -11.75 -5.03 9.40
N ILE A 176 -11.66 -4.16 8.40
CA ILE A 176 -11.95 -2.74 8.52
C ILE A 176 -13.36 -2.49 8.00
N GLU A 177 -14.14 -1.68 8.68
CA GLU A 177 -15.43 -1.23 8.16
C GLU A 177 -15.30 0.16 7.51
N GLN A 178 -16.01 0.37 6.41
CA GLN A 178 -15.98 1.67 5.72
C GLN A 178 -16.33 2.85 6.64
N LYS A 179 -17.28 2.65 7.59
CA LYS A 179 -17.65 3.68 8.58
C LYS A 179 -16.49 4.11 9.50
N ASP A 180 -15.43 3.31 9.64
CA ASP A 180 -14.27 3.67 10.46
C ASP A 180 -13.53 4.87 9.89
N PHE A 181 -13.61 5.09 8.56
CA PHE A 181 -12.98 6.22 7.90
C PHE A 181 -13.68 7.56 8.16
N GLU A 182 -14.91 7.55 8.69
CA GLU A 182 -15.64 8.76 9.08
C GLU A 182 -14.94 9.56 10.19
N ALA A 183 -14.09 8.91 10.98
CA ALA A 183 -13.28 9.57 12.01
C ALA A 183 -12.20 10.52 11.45
N PHE A 184 -11.84 10.37 10.18
CA PHE A 184 -10.75 11.11 9.53
C PHE A 184 -11.25 12.42 8.92
N THR A 185 -11.78 13.33 9.72
CA THR A 185 -12.49 14.54 9.28
C THR A 185 -11.65 15.53 8.47
N GLY A 186 -10.33 15.39 8.47
CA GLY A 186 -9.41 16.22 7.70
C GLY A 186 -9.12 15.74 6.28
N LEU A 187 -9.64 14.57 5.90
CA LEU A 187 -9.31 13.96 4.61
C LEU A 187 -9.72 14.84 3.43
N THR A 188 -8.80 14.94 2.48
CA THR A 188 -9.07 15.47 1.13
C THR A 188 -9.10 14.33 0.10
N VAL A 189 -8.42 13.21 0.38
CA VAL A 189 -8.38 12.01 -0.46
C VAL A 189 -8.63 10.77 0.40
N LEU A 190 -9.61 9.95 0.00
CA LEU A 190 -9.87 8.64 0.58
C LEU A 190 -9.95 7.59 -0.53
N LYS A 191 -9.13 6.53 -0.44
CA LYS A 191 -9.11 5.40 -1.37
C LYS A 191 -9.32 4.10 -0.64
N LEU A 192 -10.35 3.36 -1.01
CA LEU A 192 -10.69 2.04 -0.48
C LEU A 192 -10.58 1.03 -1.62
N MET A 193 -9.43 0.35 -1.74
CA MET A 193 -9.07 -0.32 -2.99
C MET A 193 -9.40 -1.82 -3.04
N ASN A 194 -9.69 -2.47 -1.91
CA ASN A 194 -10.00 -3.90 -1.84
C ASN A 194 -11.27 -4.19 -1.08
N ASP A 195 -12.13 -5.04 -1.66
CA ASP A 195 -13.42 -5.42 -1.08
C ASP A 195 -13.38 -6.54 -0.06
N TYR A 196 -12.37 -7.39 -0.14
CA TYR A 196 -12.38 -8.63 0.63
C TYR A 196 -12.19 -8.41 2.12
N GLU A 197 -11.45 -7.35 2.48
CA GLU A 197 -11.05 -7.07 3.85
C GLU A 197 -11.71 -5.81 4.43
N ILE A 198 -12.34 -4.98 3.59
CA ILE A 198 -13.13 -3.83 4.02
C ILE A 198 -14.61 -4.20 3.93
N SER A 199 -15.25 -4.39 5.08
CA SER A 199 -16.67 -4.72 5.12
C SER A 199 -17.53 -3.48 4.88
N GLN A 200 -18.59 -3.63 4.09
CA GLN A 200 -19.53 -2.54 3.83
C GLN A 200 -20.48 -2.36 5.01
N SER A 201 -20.50 -1.18 5.60
CA SER A 201 -21.51 -0.80 6.59
C SER A 201 -22.80 -0.36 5.90
N GLU A 202 -23.96 -0.70 6.49
CA GLU A 202 -25.26 -0.29 5.96
C GLU A 202 -25.51 1.21 6.03
N LYS A 203 -24.80 1.92 6.93
CA LYS A 203 -25.01 3.35 7.21
C LYS A 203 -23.69 4.13 7.13
N VAL A 204 -23.12 4.28 5.94
CA VAL A 204 -21.97 5.15 5.70
C VAL A 204 -22.47 6.55 5.32
N SER A 205 -21.85 7.58 5.90
CA SER A 205 -22.12 8.98 5.53
C SER A 205 -20.85 9.79 5.64
N PHE A 206 -20.48 10.47 4.59
CA PHE A 206 -19.33 11.38 4.58
C PHE A 206 -19.73 12.84 4.88
N GLN A 207 -20.86 13.06 5.55
CA GLN A 207 -21.31 14.42 5.89
C GLN A 207 -20.30 15.22 6.74
N HIS A 208 -19.42 14.52 7.47
CA HIS A 208 -18.38 15.13 8.31
C HIS A 208 -17.02 15.21 7.63
N LEU A 209 -16.88 14.64 6.43
CA LEU A 209 -15.69 14.75 5.59
C LEU A 209 -15.82 15.94 4.64
N GLU A 210 -16.05 17.14 5.18
CA GLU A 210 -16.34 18.37 4.42
C GLU A 210 -15.19 18.76 3.47
N ASN A 211 -13.98 18.30 3.74
CA ASN A 211 -12.80 18.56 2.92
C ASN A 211 -12.57 17.53 1.80
N LEU A 212 -13.38 16.47 1.74
CA LEU A 212 -13.15 15.36 0.81
C LEU A 212 -13.38 15.79 -0.63
N LYS A 213 -12.32 15.69 -1.44
CA LYS A 213 -12.27 16.07 -2.86
C LYS A 213 -12.09 14.89 -3.79
N SER A 214 -11.50 13.80 -3.31
CA SER A 214 -11.21 12.59 -4.09
C SER A 214 -11.66 11.35 -3.33
N TYR A 215 -12.43 10.50 -3.99
CA TYR A 215 -12.87 9.23 -3.45
C TYR A 215 -12.67 8.10 -4.45
N THR A 216 -12.07 7.00 -3.99
CA THR A 216 -12.02 5.72 -4.69
C THR A 216 -12.85 4.72 -3.92
N GLY A 217 -13.93 4.25 -4.53
CA GLY A 217 -14.81 3.24 -3.96
C GLY A 217 -14.26 1.82 -4.12
N SER A 218 -14.76 0.92 -3.28
CA SER A 218 -14.42 -0.48 -3.36
C SER A 218 -15.11 -1.18 -4.55
N PHE A 219 -14.57 -2.34 -4.95
CA PHE A 219 -14.94 -3.02 -6.20
C PHE A 219 -16.41 -3.48 -6.25
N ASN A 220 -17.06 -3.81 -5.13
CA ASN A 220 -18.45 -4.28 -5.11
C ASN A 220 -19.48 -3.19 -4.80
N GLU A 221 -19.03 -1.95 -4.63
CA GLU A 221 -19.90 -0.86 -4.23
C GLU A 221 -20.62 -0.23 -5.43
N SER A 222 -21.93 -0.12 -5.40
CA SER A 222 -22.68 0.56 -6.46
C SER A 222 -22.48 2.06 -6.39
N PHE A 223 -22.40 2.72 -7.54
CA PHE A 223 -22.24 4.17 -7.55
C PHE A 223 -23.46 4.90 -6.95
N SER A 224 -24.65 4.33 -7.07
CA SER A 224 -25.85 4.87 -6.39
C SER A 224 -25.65 4.97 -4.88
N LYS A 225 -25.01 3.98 -4.28
CA LYS A 225 -24.71 3.98 -2.85
C LYS A 225 -23.63 4.99 -2.51
N ILE A 226 -22.53 5.01 -3.28
CA ILE A 226 -21.43 5.98 -3.11
C ILE A 226 -21.95 7.42 -3.21
N ALA A 227 -22.77 7.74 -4.21
CA ALA A 227 -23.35 9.06 -4.39
C ALA A 227 -24.19 9.51 -3.17
N GLY A 228 -24.78 8.53 -2.45
CA GLY A 228 -25.54 8.77 -1.22
C GLY A 228 -24.68 9.10 0.01
N TYR A 229 -23.38 8.81 0.00
CA TYR A 229 -22.48 9.12 1.13
C TYR A 229 -22.19 10.61 1.27
N PHE A 230 -22.23 11.35 0.17
CA PHE A 230 -21.91 12.77 0.13
C PHE A 230 -23.14 13.64 0.38
N SER A 231 -23.11 14.44 1.42
CA SER A 231 -24.12 15.50 1.66
C SER A 231 -23.90 16.70 0.73
N ASP A 232 -22.63 17.06 0.49
CA ASP A 232 -22.23 18.07 -0.48
C ASP A 232 -21.30 17.46 -1.55
N LYS A 233 -21.81 17.35 -2.76
CA LYS A 233 -21.09 16.81 -3.92
C LYS A 233 -20.29 17.88 -4.67
N SER A 234 -20.45 19.16 -4.31
CA SER A 234 -19.77 20.27 -4.99
C SER A 234 -18.27 20.34 -4.69
N ASN A 235 -17.81 19.75 -3.56
CA ASN A 235 -16.40 19.69 -3.21
C ASN A 235 -15.64 18.57 -3.93
N VAL A 236 -16.34 17.57 -4.45
CA VAL A 236 -15.73 16.40 -5.08
C VAL A 236 -15.19 16.77 -6.46
N LYS A 237 -13.92 16.50 -6.69
CA LYS A 237 -13.20 16.75 -7.94
C LYS A 237 -12.76 15.48 -8.65
N GLU A 238 -12.61 14.39 -7.92
CA GLU A 238 -12.11 13.13 -8.43
C GLU A 238 -12.94 11.96 -7.89
N LEU A 239 -13.31 11.05 -8.78
CA LEU A 239 -13.97 9.79 -8.45
C LEU A 239 -13.34 8.64 -9.21
N SER A 240 -13.09 7.53 -8.50
CA SER A 240 -12.78 6.21 -9.07
C SER A 240 -13.89 5.24 -8.64
N ILE A 241 -14.70 4.79 -9.60
CA ILE A 241 -15.96 4.11 -9.35
C ILE A 241 -16.27 3.07 -10.41
N GLN A 242 -17.30 2.28 -10.13
CA GLN A 242 -17.91 1.36 -11.09
C GLN A 242 -19.28 1.86 -11.49
N ILE A 243 -19.67 1.62 -12.73
CA ILE A 243 -20.97 1.98 -13.29
C ILE A 243 -21.65 0.74 -13.82
N ARG A 244 -22.85 0.45 -13.32
CA ARG A 244 -23.62 -0.75 -13.66
C ARG A 244 -24.88 -0.46 -14.49
N SER A 245 -25.28 0.82 -14.60
CA SER A 245 -26.44 1.23 -15.40
C SER A 245 -26.30 2.65 -15.92
N ASN A 246 -27.09 3.02 -16.94
CA ASN A 246 -27.17 4.39 -17.40
C ASN A 246 -27.71 5.36 -16.32
N ASP A 247 -28.56 4.86 -15.40
CA ASP A 247 -29.04 5.67 -14.27
C ASP A 247 -27.91 6.00 -13.31
N GLU A 248 -27.01 5.06 -13.02
CA GLU A 248 -25.80 5.32 -12.23
C GLU A 248 -24.88 6.32 -12.94
N LEU A 249 -24.68 6.15 -14.26
CA LEU A 249 -23.87 7.11 -15.04
C LEU A 249 -24.45 8.53 -14.95
N ALA A 250 -25.79 8.65 -14.93
CA ALA A 250 -26.47 9.94 -14.81
C ALA A 250 -26.24 10.62 -13.45
N LEU A 251 -26.01 9.89 -12.38
CA LEU A 251 -25.71 10.45 -11.06
C LEU A 251 -24.40 11.25 -11.03
N LEU A 252 -23.49 11.04 -11.98
CA LEU A 252 -22.28 11.86 -12.11
C LEU A 252 -22.59 13.35 -12.28
N LEU A 253 -23.75 13.71 -12.83
CA LEU A 253 -24.17 15.10 -12.98
C LEU A 253 -24.47 15.80 -11.63
N GLU A 254 -24.61 15.04 -10.56
CA GLU A 254 -24.77 15.59 -9.21
C GLU A 254 -23.42 16.10 -8.64
N PHE A 255 -22.31 15.83 -9.33
CA PHE A 255 -20.95 16.25 -8.97
C PHE A 255 -20.47 17.39 -9.91
N PRO A 256 -20.92 18.64 -9.72
CA PRO A 256 -20.76 19.70 -10.71
C PRO A 256 -19.31 20.14 -10.95
N ASN A 257 -18.41 19.85 -10.01
CA ASN A 257 -16.99 20.22 -10.07
C ASN A 257 -16.06 19.03 -10.35
N LEU A 258 -16.62 17.90 -10.82
CA LEU A 258 -15.83 16.71 -11.17
C LEU A 258 -14.89 17.01 -12.34
N GLN A 259 -13.59 16.76 -12.13
CA GLN A 259 -12.53 17.00 -13.10
C GLN A 259 -11.79 15.72 -13.49
N SER A 260 -11.74 14.73 -12.59
CA SER A 260 -11.10 13.44 -12.82
C SER A 260 -12.07 12.30 -12.55
N LEU A 261 -12.22 11.42 -13.52
CA LEU A 261 -13.11 10.27 -13.45
C LEU A 261 -12.35 9.01 -13.88
N GLU A 262 -12.33 8.03 -13.01
CA GLU A 262 -11.89 6.68 -13.32
C GLU A 262 -13.09 5.74 -13.28
N LEU A 263 -13.35 5.06 -14.39
CA LEU A 263 -14.34 4.01 -14.52
C LEU A 263 -13.61 2.66 -14.47
N SER A 264 -13.45 2.12 -13.26
CA SER A 264 -12.71 0.87 -13.00
C SER A 264 -13.46 -0.37 -13.50
N TYR A 265 -14.78 -0.27 -13.63
CA TYR A 265 -15.66 -1.24 -14.28
C TYR A 265 -16.88 -0.52 -14.87
N VAL A 266 -17.32 -1.00 -16.03
CA VAL A 266 -18.56 -0.55 -16.66
C VAL A 266 -19.30 -1.76 -17.20
N ALA A 267 -20.59 -1.90 -16.82
CA ALA A 267 -21.42 -3.00 -17.32
C ALA A 267 -21.74 -2.80 -18.81
N GLU A 268 -21.94 -3.91 -19.55
CA GLU A 268 -22.17 -3.90 -20.99
C GLU A 268 -23.42 -3.11 -21.44
N GLU A 269 -24.43 -3.03 -20.57
CA GLU A 269 -25.66 -2.29 -20.81
C GLU A 269 -25.52 -0.77 -20.71
N VAL A 270 -24.39 -0.27 -20.21
CA VAL A 270 -24.12 1.18 -20.12
C VAL A 270 -23.67 1.69 -21.49
N THR A 271 -24.46 2.57 -22.08
CA THR A 271 -24.23 3.08 -23.44
C THR A 271 -24.32 4.60 -23.58
N ASP A 272 -24.91 5.32 -22.60
CA ASP A 272 -25.15 6.77 -22.68
C ASP A 272 -23.97 7.61 -22.19
N PHE A 273 -22.77 7.33 -22.66
CA PHE A 273 -21.56 8.08 -22.32
C PHE A 273 -21.57 9.55 -22.78
N GLN A 274 -22.50 9.94 -23.66
CA GLN A 274 -22.69 11.33 -24.08
C GLN A 274 -22.94 12.26 -22.89
N ILE A 275 -23.43 11.73 -21.78
CA ILE A 275 -23.69 12.50 -20.56
C ILE A 275 -22.41 13.12 -19.98
N LEU A 276 -21.25 12.47 -20.18
CA LEU A 276 -19.95 12.95 -19.71
C LEU A 276 -19.54 14.29 -20.33
N ASN A 277 -20.12 14.65 -21.49
CA ASN A 277 -19.89 15.96 -22.13
C ASN A 277 -20.41 17.13 -21.30
N LYS A 278 -21.33 16.86 -20.35
CA LYS A 278 -21.88 17.89 -19.45
C LYS A 278 -20.97 18.16 -18.25
N LEU A 279 -19.92 17.33 -18.07
CA LEU A 279 -18.91 17.48 -17.03
C LEU A 279 -17.69 18.23 -17.57
N SER A 280 -16.96 18.91 -16.69
CA SER A 280 -15.72 19.61 -17.05
C SER A 280 -14.49 18.72 -16.86
N LEU A 281 -14.53 17.49 -17.39
CA LEU A 281 -13.47 16.51 -17.19
C LEU A 281 -12.16 16.95 -17.84
N LYS A 282 -11.08 16.80 -17.06
CA LYS A 282 -9.69 16.98 -17.46
C LYS A 282 -8.95 15.65 -17.53
N SER A 283 -9.31 14.71 -16.67
CA SER A 283 -8.72 13.38 -16.61
C SER A 283 -9.79 12.30 -16.70
N LEU A 284 -9.55 11.30 -17.52
CA LEU A 284 -10.46 10.17 -17.71
C LEU A 284 -9.67 8.86 -17.81
N SER A 285 -10.02 7.89 -16.97
CA SER A 285 -9.50 6.53 -17.03
C SER A 285 -10.64 5.54 -17.28
N LEU A 286 -10.45 4.68 -18.27
CA LEU A 286 -11.46 3.74 -18.76
C LEU A 286 -10.90 2.32 -18.74
N LYS A 287 -11.69 1.38 -18.22
CA LYS A 287 -11.36 -0.03 -18.26
C LYS A 287 -12.44 -0.82 -19.00
N SER A 288 -12.02 -1.66 -19.94
CA SER A 288 -12.91 -2.57 -20.71
C SER A 288 -14.00 -1.86 -21.53
N ILE A 289 -13.73 -0.64 -22.02
CA ILE A 289 -14.64 0.12 -22.87
C ILE A 289 -14.25 -0.08 -24.34
N ASN A 290 -15.19 -0.52 -25.18
CA ASN A 290 -14.95 -0.85 -26.60
C ASN A 290 -15.52 0.16 -27.60
N ASP A 291 -16.51 0.94 -27.25
CA ASP A 291 -16.99 2.06 -28.08
C ASP A 291 -16.39 3.38 -27.57
N LEU A 292 -15.47 3.95 -28.34
CA LEU A 292 -14.75 5.19 -28.03
C LEU A 292 -15.31 6.42 -28.74
N LYS A 293 -16.39 6.30 -29.56
CA LYS A 293 -16.91 7.41 -30.41
C LYS A 293 -17.23 8.68 -29.64
N TRP A 294 -17.78 8.53 -28.44
CA TRP A 294 -18.16 9.65 -27.57
C TRP A 294 -16.95 10.43 -27.04
N LEU A 295 -15.75 9.87 -27.02
CA LEU A 295 -14.53 10.57 -26.60
C LEU A 295 -14.23 11.78 -27.47
N SER A 296 -14.63 11.77 -28.77
CA SER A 296 -14.38 12.88 -29.69
C SER A 296 -14.94 14.22 -29.22
N THR A 297 -15.88 14.21 -28.28
CA THR A 297 -16.52 15.40 -27.73
C THR A 297 -15.85 15.94 -26.48
N LEU A 298 -14.98 15.14 -25.83
CA LEU A 298 -14.27 15.52 -24.61
C LEU A 298 -12.93 16.24 -24.91
N THR A 299 -13.00 17.28 -25.74
CA THR A 299 -11.81 17.98 -26.29
C THR A 299 -10.94 18.70 -25.26
N ASN A 300 -11.42 18.87 -24.02
CA ASN A 300 -10.70 19.50 -22.91
C ASN A 300 -9.88 18.52 -22.07
N LEU A 301 -9.88 17.23 -22.41
CA LEU A 301 -9.09 16.25 -21.68
C LEU A 301 -7.59 16.58 -21.76
N GLU A 302 -6.97 16.57 -20.60
CA GLU A 302 -5.53 16.72 -20.40
C GLU A 302 -4.85 15.38 -20.15
N SER A 303 -5.57 14.40 -19.57
CA SER A 303 -5.07 13.04 -19.30
C SER A 303 -6.11 11.99 -19.71
N LEU A 304 -5.69 10.95 -20.41
CA LEU A 304 -6.52 9.81 -20.81
C LEU A 304 -5.78 8.49 -20.58
N ALA A 305 -6.43 7.57 -19.87
CA ALA A 305 -5.99 6.18 -19.75
C ALA A 305 -7.05 5.23 -20.32
N ILE A 306 -6.65 4.26 -21.11
CA ILE A 306 -7.51 3.18 -21.64
C ILE A 306 -6.83 1.85 -21.32
N ASP A 307 -7.51 0.99 -20.57
CA ASP A 307 -7.05 -0.33 -20.18
C ASP A 307 -7.99 -1.42 -20.69
N ILE A 308 -7.41 -2.48 -21.27
CA ILE A 308 -8.12 -3.67 -21.78
C ILE A 308 -9.28 -3.28 -22.70
N SER A 309 -8.97 -2.78 -23.91
CA SER A 309 -10.01 -2.41 -24.88
C SER A 309 -9.90 -3.22 -26.16
N GLU A 310 -11.04 -3.73 -26.61
CA GLU A 310 -11.20 -4.39 -27.92
C GLU A 310 -11.74 -3.43 -29.00
N ALA A 311 -11.68 -2.12 -28.73
CA ALA A 311 -12.06 -1.10 -29.71
C ALA A 311 -11.29 -1.28 -31.04
N THR A 312 -11.97 -1.01 -32.15
CA THR A 312 -11.41 -1.06 -33.51
C THR A 312 -11.35 0.31 -34.19
N ASP A 313 -12.11 1.29 -33.69
CA ASP A 313 -12.14 2.66 -34.18
C ASP A 313 -11.48 3.61 -33.17
N PHE A 314 -10.28 4.08 -33.50
CA PHE A 314 -9.52 5.05 -32.71
C PHE A 314 -9.57 6.47 -33.27
N SER A 315 -10.42 6.72 -34.29
CA SER A 315 -10.61 8.05 -34.87
C SER A 315 -11.04 9.11 -33.85
N PRO A 316 -11.78 8.79 -32.77
CA PRO A 316 -12.13 9.78 -31.73
C PRO A 316 -10.91 10.43 -31.05
N LEU A 317 -9.77 9.72 -30.97
CA LEU A 317 -8.57 10.23 -30.32
C LEU A 317 -7.94 11.43 -31.06
N TYR A 318 -8.20 11.59 -32.38
CA TYR A 318 -7.70 12.74 -33.15
C TYR A 318 -8.25 14.09 -32.65
N SER A 319 -9.38 14.10 -31.95
CA SER A 319 -10.02 15.31 -31.40
C SER A 319 -9.41 15.78 -30.07
N LEU A 320 -8.61 14.94 -29.41
CA LEU A 320 -8.10 15.18 -28.05
C LEU A 320 -6.79 15.99 -28.06
N THR A 321 -6.82 17.17 -28.63
CA THR A 321 -5.64 18.02 -28.89
C THR A 321 -5.02 18.65 -27.65
N GLN A 322 -5.69 18.58 -26.49
CA GLN A 322 -5.21 19.14 -25.23
C GLN A 322 -4.48 18.11 -24.35
N LEU A 323 -4.43 16.83 -24.79
CA LEU A 323 -3.78 15.78 -24.02
C LEU A 323 -2.33 16.09 -23.74
N GLN A 324 -1.97 15.94 -22.48
CA GLN A 324 -0.62 16.01 -21.91
C GLN A 324 -0.15 14.61 -21.50
N GLU A 325 -1.08 13.72 -21.11
CA GLU A 325 -0.78 12.37 -20.69
C GLU A 325 -1.69 11.37 -21.42
N LEU A 326 -1.10 10.33 -21.99
CA LEU A 326 -1.81 9.22 -22.63
C LEU A 326 -1.23 7.90 -22.16
N LYS A 327 -2.10 7.07 -21.55
CA LYS A 327 -1.78 5.69 -21.17
C LYS A 327 -2.69 4.72 -21.89
N LEU A 328 -2.09 3.74 -22.57
CA LEU A 328 -2.80 2.68 -23.29
C LEU A 328 -2.24 1.33 -22.85
N THR A 329 -3.08 0.52 -22.19
CA THR A 329 -2.70 -0.82 -21.71
C THR A 329 -3.58 -1.87 -22.35
N SER A 330 -2.96 -2.87 -22.99
CA SER A 330 -3.67 -4.01 -23.59
C SER A 330 -4.74 -3.62 -24.63
N VAL A 331 -4.53 -2.53 -25.37
CA VAL A 331 -5.40 -2.09 -26.47
C VAL A 331 -4.94 -2.75 -27.78
N ARG A 332 -5.25 -4.05 -27.92
CA ARG A 332 -4.62 -4.96 -28.90
C ARG A 332 -4.92 -4.66 -30.36
N ASN A 333 -6.06 -4.02 -30.65
CA ASN A 333 -6.46 -3.70 -32.03
C ASN A 333 -5.83 -2.40 -32.55
N LEU A 334 -5.21 -1.59 -31.69
CA LEU A 334 -4.48 -0.40 -32.08
C LEU A 334 -3.13 -0.80 -32.71
N LYS A 335 -2.96 -0.49 -34.00
CA LYS A 335 -1.76 -0.87 -34.80
C LYS A 335 -0.83 0.31 -35.06
N THR A 336 -1.36 1.52 -35.12
CA THR A 336 -0.60 2.75 -35.42
C THR A 336 -0.97 3.86 -34.43
N LEU A 337 -0.06 4.81 -34.24
CA LEU A 337 -0.23 5.98 -33.37
C LEU A 337 -0.48 7.27 -34.19
N ASP A 338 -1.14 7.19 -35.33
CA ASP A 338 -1.30 8.34 -36.21
C ASP A 338 -1.96 9.55 -35.59
N PHE A 339 -2.89 9.34 -34.62
CA PHE A 339 -3.57 10.40 -33.89
C PHE A 339 -2.64 11.25 -32.99
N ILE A 340 -1.48 10.72 -32.59
CA ILE A 340 -0.53 11.42 -31.71
C ILE A 340 -0.02 12.73 -32.33
N GLN A 341 0.04 12.81 -33.65
CA GLN A 341 0.43 14.05 -34.36
C GLN A 341 -0.52 15.23 -34.08
N ASN A 342 -1.72 14.94 -33.64
CA ASN A 342 -2.71 15.96 -33.24
C ASN A 342 -2.61 16.34 -31.73
N MET A 343 -1.63 15.81 -31.02
CA MET A 343 -1.43 16.02 -29.57
C MET A 343 -0.13 16.81 -29.30
N PRO A 344 -0.06 18.10 -29.67
CA PRO A 344 1.17 18.90 -29.55
C PRO A 344 1.62 19.16 -28.10
N LYS A 345 0.73 18.92 -27.12
CA LYS A 345 0.98 19.10 -25.70
C LYS A 345 1.37 17.81 -24.99
N LEU A 346 1.44 16.67 -25.69
CA LEU A 346 1.70 15.38 -25.07
C LEU A 346 3.10 15.35 -24.46
N GLN A 347 3.17 15.17 -23.14
CA GLN A 347 4.39 15.13 -22.35
C GLN A 347 4.71 13.72 -21.84
N SER A 348 3.68 12.91 -21.60
CA SER A 348 3.81 11.55 -21.08
C SER A 348 3.06 10.56 -21.95
N LEU A 349 3.74 9.52 -22.39
CA LEU A 349 3.16 8.41 -23.14
C LEU A 349 3.55 7.08 -22.49
N ASP A 350 2.53 6.31 -22.09
CA ASP A 350 2.67 4.96 -21.53
C ASP A 350 1.94 3.96 -22.41
N LEU A 351 2.69 3.03 -22.98
CA LEU A 351 2.18 1.97 -23.86
C LEU A 351 2.58 0.61 -23.31
N GLU A 352 1.58 -0.20 -22.95
CA GLU A 352 1.81 -1.51 -22.35
C GLU A 352 1.00 -2.60 -23.03
N ASN A 353 1.64 -3.76 -23.31
CA ASN A 353 1.02 -4.92 -23.96
C ASN A 353 0.31 -4.59 -25.28
N MET A 354 0.99 -3.83 -26.12
CA MET A 354 0.47 -3.32 -27.38
C MET A 354 0.93 -4.16 -28.58
N ASN A 355 0.15 -4.14 -29.65
CA ASN A 355 0.51 -4.75 -30.94
C ASN A 355 0.84 -3.69 -32.00
N ILE A 356 1.52 -2.61 -31.60
CA ILE A 356 1.89 -1.51 -32.49
C ILE A 356 2.96 -2.01 -33.46
N ILE A 357 2.79 -1.69 -34.73
CA ILE A 357 3.70 -2.12 -35.83
C ILE A 357 4.74 -1.05 -36.18
N ASN A 358 4.52 0.19 -35.77
CA ASN A 358 5.41 1.30 -36.06
C ASN A 358 5.27 2.43 -35.04
N LEU A 359 6.41 2.89 -34.52
CA LEU A 359 6.51 4.01 -33.56
C LEU A 359 7.04 5.30 -34.23
N ASP A 360 7.19 5.36 -35.54
CA ASP A 360 7.76 6.53 -36.24
C ASP A 360 7.00 7.84 -36.00
N ARG A 361 5.72 7.74 -35.64
CA ARG A 361 4.92 8.93 -35.31
C ARG A 361 5.38 9.64 -34.02
N LEU A 362 6.18 8.98 -33.20
CA LEU A 362 6.80 9.58 -32.01
C LEU A 362 8.06 10.38 -32.35
N ARG A 363 8.65 10.20 -33.54
CA ARG A 363 9.89 10.87 -33.91
C ARG A 363 9.77 12.39 -33.80
N ASN A 364 10.78 13.00 -33.19
CA ASN A 364 10.89 14.45 -33.03
C ASN A 364 9.76 15.11 -32.19
N MET A 365 9.03 14.35 -31.36
CA MET A 365 8.08 14.93 -30.41
C MET A 365 8.83 15.66 -29.28
N SER A 366 9.12 16.94 -29.49
CA SER A 366 9.86 17.76 -28.53
C SER A 366 9.13 18.06 -27.22
N SER A 367 7.82 17.85 -27.20
CA SER A 367 7.00 17.95 -25.98
C SER A 367 7.12 16.74 -25.06
N LEU A 368 7.52 15.56 -25.61
CA LEU A 368 7.52 14.32 -24.86
C LEU A 368 8.73 14.27 -23.89
N THR A 369 8.43 14.22 -22.61
CA THR A 369 9.41 14.15 -21.53
C THR A 369 9.45 12.79 -20.84
N LYS A 370 8.36 12.02 -20.92
CA LYS A 370 8.22 10.69 -20.30
C LYS A 370 7.74 9.70 -21.33
N LEU A 371 8.47 8.60 -21.48
CA LEU A 371 8.10 7.49 -22.36
C LEU A 371 8.24 6.16 -21.63
N ARG A 372 7.13 5.40 -21.54
CA ARG A 372 7.13 4.02 -21.06
C ARG A 372 6.63 3.11 -22.18
N LEU A 373 7.44 2.11 -22.51
CA LEU A 373 7.10 1.07 -23.46
C LEU A 373 7.30 -0.29 -22.80
N ALA A 374 6.20 -0.96 -22.47
CA ALA A 374 6.22 -2.27 -21.86
C ALA A 374 5.67 -3.30 -22.84
N SER A 375 6.49 -4.30 -23.19
CA SER A 375 6.16 -5.33 -24.18
C SER A 375 5.62 -4.75 -25.49
N PRO A 376 6.36 -3.83 -26.15
CA PRO A 376 5.86 -3.10 -27.32
C PRO A 376 5.79 -3.95 -28.59
N GLY A 377 6.20 -5.22 -28.53
CA GLY A 377 6.34 -6.08 -29.70
C GLY A 377 7.68 -5.88 -30.42
N GLN A 378 7.75 -6.33 -31.67
CA GLN A 378 8.97 -6.18 -32.50
C GLN A 378 8.91 -4.87 -33.30
N VAL A 379 9.44 -3.79 -32.71
CA VAL A 379 9.53 -2.47 -33.33
C VAL A 379 10.96 -1.96 -33.29
N GLU A 380 11.37 -1.17 -34.28
CA GLU A 380 12.67 -0.50 -34.26
C GLU A 380 12.59 0.72 -33.34
N LEU A 381 13.26 0.65 -32.16
CA LEU A 381 13.17 1.65 -31.10
C LEU A 381 14.25 2.73 -31.16
N LEU A 382 15.49 2.37 -31.55
CA LEU A 382 16.66 3.22 -31.29
C LEU A 382 16.58 4.59 -31.91
N ASP A 383 16.37 4.64 -33.21
CA ASP A 383 16.33 5.92 -33.94
C ASP A 383 15.14 6.79 -33.49
N MET A 384 14.05 6.15 -33.09
CA MET A 384 12.90 6.85 -32.60
C MET A 384 13.21 7.47 -31.21
N VAL A 385 13.71 6.68 -30.26
CA VAL A 385 14.06 7.17 -28.90
C VAL A 385 15.12 8.27 -28.97
N ASN A 386 16.16 8.09 -29.82
CA ASN A 386 17.22 9.08 -30.01
C ASN A 386 16.72 10.42 -30.60
N SER A 387 15.56 10.41 -31.28
CA SER A 387 14.93 11.64 -31.77
C SER A 387 14.18 12.43 -30.68
N LEU A 388 13.93 11.84 -29.50
CA LEU A 388 13.19 12.45 -28.38
C LEU A 388 14.11 13.23 -27.47
N THR A 389 14.59 14.38 -27.93
CA THR A 389 15.63 15.16 -27.25
C THR A 389 15.23 15.77 -25.90
N SER A 390 13.94 15.86 -25.61
CA SER A 390 13.41 16.41 -24.32
C SER A 390 13.17 15.34 -23.24
N LEU A 391 13.51 14.08 -23.54
CA LEU A 391 13.17 12.96 -22.66
C LEU A 391 13.93 13.05 -21.32
N THR A 392 13.17 12.99 -20.22
CA THR A 392 13.69 13.01 -18.83
C THR A 392 13.46 11.69 -18.11
N GLU A 393 12.43 10.91 -18.53
CA GLU A 393 12.12 9.61 -17.99
C GLU A 393 11.89 8.60 -19.12
N LEU A 394 12.57 7.45 -19.04
CA LEU A 394 12.46 6.36 -20.02
C LEU A 394 12.29 5.03 -19.29
N SER A 395 11.23 4.28 -19.61
CA SER A 395 11.05 2.90 -19.16
C SER A 395 10.87 2.00 -20.38
N LEU A 396 11.75 1.03 -20.53
CA LEU A 396 11.71 0.01 -21.59
C LEU A 396 11.70 -1.37 -20.93
N THR A 397 10.57 -2.07 -20.98
CA THR A 397 10.41 -3.38 -20.36
C THR A 397 9.91 -4.42 -21.37
N GLY A 398 10.43 -5.66 -21.28
CA GLY A 398 10.02 -6.74 -22.19
C GLY A 398 10.39 -6.51 -23.66
N TYR A 399 11.46 -5.77 -23.92
CA TYR A 399 11.99 -5.52 -25.24
C TYR A 399 13.15 -6.48 -25.54
N HIS A 400 13.10 -7.17 -26.67
CA HIS A 400 14.09 -8.17 -27.10
C HIS A 400 14.91 -7.75 -28.33
N GLY A 401 14.81 -6.50 -28.77
CA GLY A 401 15.55 -5.98 -29.88
C GLY A 401 16.94 -5.44 -29.54
N ASP A 402 17.74 -5.13 -30.57
CA ASP A 402 19.03 -4.45 -30.35
C ASP A 402 18.82 -3.02 -29.85
N ILE A 403 19.30 -2.74 -28.62
CA ILE A 403 19.32 -1.41 -28.03
C ILE A 403 20.79 -0.98 -27.94
N SER A 404 21.47 -0.91 -29.08
CA SER A 404 22.93 -0.74 -29.14
C SER A 404 23.41 0.62 -28.66
N SER A 405 22.61 1.69 -28.76
CA SER A 405 22.97 3.01 -28.25
C SER A 405 21.76 3.93 -28.13
N ILE A 406 21.42 4.33 -26.91
CA ILE A 406 20.43 5.37 -26.63
C ILE A 406 21.16 6.64 -26.19
N VAL A 407 20.90 7.76 -26.89
CA VAL A 407 21.44 9.08 -26.56
C VAL A 407 20.33 9.96 -26.02
N ALA A 408 20.33 10.19 -24.69
CA ALA A 408 19.30 10.95 -24.00
C ALA A 408 19.93 11.89 -22.95
N PRO A 409 20.48 13.05 -23.37
CA PRO A 409 21.31 13.90 -22.51
C PRO A 409 20.59 14.51 -21.33
N HIS A 410 19.26 14.63 -21.37
CA HIS A 410 18.42 15.19 -20.31
C HIS A 410 17.74 14.11 -19.45
N LEU A 411 18.00 12.83 -19.71
CA LEU A 411 17.40 11.72 -18.99
C LEU A 411 17.86 11.71 -17.53
N LYS A 412 16.90 11.72 -16.60
CA LYS A 412 17.12 11.68 -15.16
C LYS A 412 16.76 10.34 -14.57
N LYS A 413 15.78 9.65 -15.15
CA LYS A 413 15.31 8.34 -14.69
C LYS A 413 15.25 7.36 -15.87
N ALA A 414 15.84 6.18 -15.68
CA ALA A 414 15.79 5.08 -16.62
C ALA A 414 15.38 3.79 -15.93
N GLU A 415 14.41 3.07 -16.50
CA GLU A 415 14.03 1.72 -16.13
C GLU A 415 14.20 0.83 -17.36
N LEU A 416 15.14 -0.10 -17.30
CA LEU A 416 15.54 -0.93 -18.43
C LEU A 416 15.44 -2.41 -18.02
N LYS A 417 14.37 -3.08 -18.47
CA LYS A 417 14.14 -4.51 -18.25
C LYS A 417 14.29 -5.23 -19.57
N SER A 418 15.50 -5.71 -19.86
CA SER A 418 15.81 -6.42 -21.11
C SER A 418 16.97 -7.38 -20.91
N SER A 419 17.14 -8.34 -21.83
CA SER A 419 18.25 -9.30 -21.82
C SER A 419 19.64 -8.64 -21.95
N PHE A 420 19.72 -7.39 -22.38
CA PHE A 420 20.98 -6.66 -22.57
C PHE A 420 20.85 -5.22 -22.08
N LEU A 421 21.87 -4.74 -21.35
CA LEU A 421 21.97 -3.33 -21.02
C LEU A 421 22.33 -2.53 -22.26
N PRO A 422 21.51 -1.56 -22.66
CA PRO A 422 21.84 -0.69 -23.77
C PRO A 422 23.07 0.17 -23.42
N LYS A 423 23.83 0.57 -24.44
CA LYS A 423 24.78 1.66 -24.28
C LYS A 423 23.98 2.96 -24.17
N LEU A 424 23.64 3.30 -22.94
CA LEU A 424 22.88 4.51 -22.62
C LEU A 424 23.84 5.68 -22.40
N GLU A 425 23.75 6.71 -23.22
CA GLU A 425 24.44 8.01 -23.04
C GLU A 425 23.50 9.00 -22.36
N ALA A 426 23.53 9.05 -21.03
CA ALA A 426 22.65 9.88 -20.20
C ALA A 426 23.41 10.51 -19.02
N PRO A 427 24.21 11.55 -19.24
CA PRO A 427 25.06 12.14 -18.21
C PRO A 427 24.29 12.80 -17.06
N ALA A 428 23.00 13.11 -17.24
CA ALA A 428 22.13 13.67 -16.21
C ALA A 428 21.37 12.61 -15.39
N LEU A 429 21.64 11.31 -15.60
CA LEU A 429 20.93 10.21 -14.99
C LEU A 429 21.14 10.18 -13.46
N ARG A 430 20.04 10.10 -12.72
CA ARG A 430 20.03 10.05 -11.24
C ARG A 430 19.45 8.74 -10.69
N ASP A 431 18.49 8.17 -11.38
CA ASP A 431 17.79 6.95 -10.97
C ASP A 431 17.87 5.93 -12.10
N LEU A 432 18.54 4.81 -11.84
CA LEU A 432 18.68 3.71 -12.78
C LEU A 432 18.13 2.42 -12.18
N THR A 433 17.10 1.88 -12.83
CA THR A 433 16.59 0.54 -12.55
C THR A 433 16.95 -0.36 -13.72
N VAL A 434 17.60 -1.48 -13.43
CA VAL A 434 17.94 -2.53 -14.40
C VAL A 434 17.43 -3.87 -13.95
N SER A 435 16.84 -4.61 -14.86
CA SER A 435 16.46 -6.01 -14.68
C SER A 435 17.14 -6.82 -15.77
N ILE A 436 17.88 -7.85 -15.37
CA ILE A 436 18.71 -8.65 -16.24
C ILE A 436 18.22 -10.09 -16.16
N SER A 437 17.39 -10.48 -17.11
CA SER A 437 16.65 -11.76 -17.09
C SER A 437 17.41 -12.98 -17.61
N GLU A 438 18.66 -12.83 -18.04
CA GLU A 438 19.49 -13.95 -18.51
C GLU A 438 20.59 -14.30 -17.51
N SER A 439 20.71 -15.58 -17.17
CA SER A 439 21.62 -16.12 -16.15
C SER A 439 23.11 -15.78 -16.35
N ASP A 440 23.51 -15.38 -17.54
CA ASP A 440 24.91 -15.05 -17.89
C ASP A 440 25.13 -13.53 -18.03
N SER A 441 24.11 -12.71 -17.83
CA SER A 441 24.20 -11.26 -17.99
C SER A 441 24.75 -10.62 -16.71
N GLN A 442 25.79 -9.80 -16.85
CA GLN A 442 26.47 -9.12 -15.77
C GLN A 442 26.38 -7.61 -15.93
N LEU A 443 26.06 -6.92 -14.85
CA LEU A 443 26.22 -5.47 -14.75
C LEU A 443 27.59 -5.19 -14.13
N ASN A 444 28.48 -4.51 -14.86
CA ASN A 444 29.75 -4.09 -14.31
C ASN A 444 29.65 -2.66 -13.76
N GLY A 445 29.96 -2.49 -12.48
CA GLY A 445 29.94 -1.18 -11.81
C GLY A 445 30.80 -0.13 -12.50
N ALA A 446 31.90 -0.53 -13.16
CA ALA A 446 32.72 0.42 -13.94
C ALA A 446 31.97 1.01 -15.16
N GLU A 447 30.97 0.33 -15.70
CA GLU A 447 30.14 0.86 -16.79
C GLU A 447 29.19 1.96 -16.30
N LEU A 448 28.90 2.01 -15.00
CA LEU A 448 28.03 3.01 -14.38
C LEU A 448 28.73 4.35 -14.17
N LEU A 449 30.07 4.41 -14.26
CA LEU A 449 30.84 5.67 -14.09
C LEU A 449 30.51 6.72 -15.15
N LYS A 450 29.91 6.33 -16.27
CA LYS A 450 29.37 7.25 -17.28
C LYS A 450 28.14 8.05 -16.79
N TYR A 451 27.59 7.71 -15.60
CA TYR A 451 26.46 8.41 -14.98
C TYR A 451 26.91 9.14 -13.70
N PRO A 452 27.66 10.23 -13.78
CA PRO A 452 28.28 10.87 -12.61
C PRO A 452 27.27 11.47 -11.62
N GLN A 453 26.00 11.64 -12.03
CA GLN A 453 24.92 12.18 -11.20
C GLN A 453 24.04 11.08 -10.58
N LEU A 454 24.43 9.81 -10.71
CA LEU A 454 23.62 8.68 -10.22
C LEU A 454 23.47 8.75 -8.69
N GLU A 455 22.22 8.81 -8.24
CA GLU A 455 21.82 8.89 -6.83
C GLU A 455 21.25 7.54 -6.31
N GLN A 456 20.56 6.81 -7.21
CA GLN A 456 19.92 5.54 -6.90
C GLN A 456 20.19 4.51 -8.01
N LEU A 457 20.55 3.30 -7.58
CA LEU A 457 20.70 2.12 -8.43
C LEU A 457 19.77 1.01 -7.92
N THR A 458 18.94 0.47 -8.80
CA THR A 458 18.11 -0.72 -8.54
C THR A 458 18.48 -1.82 -9.52
N VAL A 459 18.86 -3.00 -8.99
CA VAL A 459 19.16 -4.21 -9.78
C VAL A 459 18.16 -5.29 -9.42
N MET A 460 17.53 -5.90 -10.40
CA MET A 460 16.44 -6.87 -10.24
C MET A 460 16.70 -8.14 -11.06
N GLU A 461 16.02 -9.25 -10.70
CA GLU A 461 15.86 -10.48 -11.49
C GLU A 461 17.19 -11.20 -11.85
N TYR A 462 17.76 -11.90 -10.85
CA TYR A 462 18.93 -12.80 -11.02
C TYR A 462 20.20 -12.17 -11.60
N GLY A 463 20.28 -10.83 -11.61
CA GLY A 463 21.45 -10.13 -12.12
C GLY A 463 22.73 -10.40 -11.31
N ILE A 464 23.87 -10.46 -11.99
CA ILE A 464 25.18 -10.49 -11.32
C ILE A 464 25.75 -9.07 -11.38
N LEU A 465 25.98 -8.46 -10.23
CA LEU A 465 26.69 -7.18 -10.15
C LEU A 465 28.17 -7.45 -9.86
N THR A 466 29.04 -6.95 -10.74
CA THR A 466 30.51 -7.07 -10.66
C THR A 466 31.17 -5.68 -10.69
N GLY A 467 32.48 -5.62 -10.38
CA GLY A 467 33.21 -4.35 -10.39
C GLY A 467 32.65 -3.33 -9.40
N ILE A 468 32.07 -3.80 -8.29
CA ILE A 468 31.33 -3.00 -7.31
C ILE A 468 32.21 -1.89 -6.72
N ARG A 469 33.50 -2.16 -6.54
CA ARG A 469 34.45 -1.17 -6.02
C ARG A 469 34.46 0.15 -6.81
N SER A 470 34.20 0.08 -8.11
CA SER A 470 34.14 1.25 -8.99
C SER A 470 32.99 2.20 -8.61
N LEU A 471 31.94 1.72 -7.93
CA LEU A 471 30.83 2.55 -7.48
C LEU A 471 31.26 3.62 -6.45
N ASN A 472 32.43 3.48 -5.83
CA ASN A 472 33.01 4.53 -4.98
C ASN A 472 33.38 5.81 -5.75
N ASP A 473 33.53 5.73 -7.07
CA ASP A 473 33.79 6.87 -7.92
C ASP A 473 32.48 7.60 -8.34
N LEU A 474 31.31 7.18 -7.80
CA LEU A 474 30.01 7.83 -7.96
C LEU A 474 29.62 8.56 -6.65
N PRO A 475 29.99 9.83 -6.48
CA PRO A 475 29.89 10.53 -5.20
C PRO A 475 28.45 10.82 -4.76
N HIS A 476 27.50 10.76 -5.68
CA HIS A 476 26.07 11.01 -5.42
C HIS A 476 25.27 9.72 -5.17
N LEU A 477 25.84 8.54 -5.38
CA LEU A 477 25.16 7.28 -5.19
C LEU A 477 24.91 7.00 -3.70
N GLN A 478 23.67 7.17 -3.27
CA GLN A 478 23.26 7.03 -1.87
C GLN A 478 22.42 5.80 -1.61
N THR A 479 21.69 5.31 -2.61
CA THR A 479 20.74 4.19 -2.46
C THR A 479 21.05 3.08 -3.45
N ILE A 480 21.15 1.87 -2.94
CA ILE A 480 21.23 0.65 -3.76
C ILE A 480 20.11 -0.29 -3.32
N ASN A 481 19.27 -0.68 -4.27
CA ASN A 481 18.23 -1.69 -4.11
C ASN A 481 18.60 -2.93 -4.93
N LEU A 482 18.61 -4.07 -4.29
CA LEU A 482 18.99 -5.34 -4.88
C LEU A 482 17.88 -6.34 -4.64
N ASN A 483 17.42 -6.97 -5.71
CA ASN A 483 16.37 -7.98 -5.64
C ASN A 483 16.80 -9.20 -6.46
N GLU A 484 16.76 -10.38 -5.85
CA GLU A 484 17.17 -11.63 -6.49
C GLU A 484 18.58 -11.55 -7.11
N THR A 485 19.56 -11.00 -6.40
CA THR A 485 20.88 -10.67 -6.96
C THR A 485 21.97 -11.53 -6.33
N LEU A 486 22.92 -11.99 -7.16
CA LEU A 486 24.08 -12.76 -6.74
C LEU A 486 25.35 -11.89 -6.70
N PHE A 487 26.12 -11.97 -5.59
CA PHE A 487 27.32 -11.19 -5.38
C PHE A 487 28.53 -12.06 -5.07
N TYR A 488 29.58 -11.89 -5.87
CA TYR A 488 30.90 -12.45 -5.62
C TYR A 488 31.84 -11.47 -4.90
N GLU A 489 31.60 -10.15 -5.06
CA GLU A 489 32.41 -9.06 -4.50
C GLU A 489 31.75 -8.41 -3.28
N THR A 490 31.19 -9.22 -2.39
CA THR A 490 30.37 -8.77 -1.26
C THR A 490 31.10 -7.78 -0.34
N ASN A 491 32.42 -7.98 -0.12
CA ASN A 491 33.20 -7.04 0.69
C ASN A 491 33.27 -5.64 0.07
N ASP A 492 33.30 -5.53 -1.25
CA ASP A 492 33.33 -4.23 -1.93
C ASP A 492 31.98 -3.53 -1.82
N LEU A 493 30.87 -4.28 -1.85
CA LEU A 493 29.53 -3.73 -1.63
C LEU A 493 29.41 -3.06 -0.25
N PHE A 494 29.86 -3.75 0.81
CA PHE A 494 29.78 -3.21 2.16
C PHE A 494 30.90 -2.22 2.50
N ASN A 495 31.86 -1.98 1.59
CA ASN A 495 32.90 -0.95 1.72
C ASN A 495 32.63 0.31 0.88
N LEU A 496 31.43 0.45 0.29
CA LEU A 496 31.05 1.65 -0.43
C LEU A 496 30.97 2.86 0.51
N GLN A 497 31.60 3.98 0.09
CA GLN A 497 31.82 5.14 0.96
C GLN A 497 30.72 6.21 0.90
N HIS A 498 29.80 6.10 -0.05
CA HIS A 498 28.73 7.08 -0.27
C HIS A 498 27.33 6.50 -0.05
N VAL A 499 27.19 5.18 -0.09
CA VAL A 499 25.90 4.49 0.03
C VAL A 499 25.42 4.52 1.47
N LYS A 500 24.27 5.13 1.68
CA LYS A 500 23.61 5.26 2.99
C LYS A 500 22.48 4.27 3.19
N MET A 501 21.85 3.84 2.10
CA MET A 501 20.74 2.91 2.12
C MET A 501 21.03 1.72 1.21
N LEU A 502 20.95 0.53 1.78
CA LEU A 502 21.07 -0.73 1.06
C LEU A 502 19.85 -1.61 1.40
N ASN A 503 19.09 -1.93 0.39
CA ASN A 503 17.97 -2.85 0.48
C ASN A 503 18.32 -4.12 -0.31
N CYS A 504 18.33 -5.25 0.35
CA CYS A 504 18.55 -6.58 -0.23
C CYS A 504 17.34 -7.45 0.04
N ASN A 505 16.72 -7.94 -1.02
CA ASN A 505 15.66 -8.93 -0.97
C ASN A 505 16.08 -10.12 -1.84
N GLU A 506 16.06 -11.33 -1.29
CA GLU A 506 16.52 -12.56 -1.95
C GLU A 506 17.96 -12.45 -2.49
N CYS A 507 18.84 -11.84 -1.71
CA CYS A 507 20.23 -11.65 -2.10
C CYS A 507 21.11 -12.83 -1.66
N ASN A 508 22.04 -13.22 -2.55
CA ASN A 508 23.01 -14.28 -2.30
C ASN A 508 24.42 -13.71 -2.25
N PHE A 509 25.06 -13.77 -1.07
CA PHE A 509 26.38 -13.19 -0.84
C PHE A 509 27.47 -14.25 -0.74
N GLN A 510 28.53 -14.12 -1.52
CA GLN A 510 29.75 -14.90 -1.27
C GLN A 510 30.67 -14.10 -0.33
N VAL A 511 30.95 -14.66 0.85
CA VAL A 511 31.70 -13.97 1.90
C VAL A 511 33.02 -14.67 2.22
N ASN A 512 34.02 -13.88 2.61
CA ASN A 512 35.23 -14.38 3.23
C ASN A 512 34.94 -14.69 4.73
N SER A 513 35.83 -15.31 5.41
CA SER A 513 35.68 -15.73 6.81
C SER A 513 35.62 -14.58 7.84
N LYS A 514 35.62 -13.31 7.43
CA LYS A 514 35.63 -12.14 8.32
C LYS A 514 34.32 -11.39 8.27
N PRO A 515 33.84 -10.85 9.41
CA PRO A 515 32.73 -9.94 9.43
C PRO A 515 32.96 -8.70 8.57
N PHE A 516 31.88 -8.18 8.00
CA PHE A 516 31.88 -6.89 7.29
C PHE A 516 32.06 -5.73 8.26
N THR A 517 32.64 -4.64 7.77
CA THR A 517 32.75 -3.38 8.52
C THR A 517 32.24 -2.24 7.63
N ASN A 518 31.31 -1.45 8.14
CA ASN A 518 30.82 -0.26 7.46
C ASN A 518 30.48 0.83 8.49
N ASN A 519 30.87 2.06 8.20
CA ASN A 519 30.61 3.22 9.06
C ASN A 519 29.87 4.35 8.32
N VAL A 520 29.33 4.07 7.14
CA VAL A 520 28.59 5.03 6.29
C VAL A 520 27.12 4.66 6.18
N LEU A 521 26.82 3.37 6.08
CA LEU A 521 25.46 2.86 5.90
C LEU A 521 24.58 3.24 7.10
N GLU A 522 23.46 3.90 6.80
CA GLU A 522 22.48 4.36 7.78
C GLU A 522 21.24 3.44 7.83
N HIS A 523 20.89 2.84 6.69
CA HIS A 523 19.71 1.98 6.55
C HIS A 523 20.08 0.67 5.87
N LEU A 524 19.69 -0.46 6.46
CA LEU A 524 19.92 -1.80 5.93
C LEU A 524 18.64 -2.64 6.03
N THR A 525 18.20 -3.16 4.89
CA THR A 525 17.15 -4.18 4.82
C THR A 525 17.75 -5.47 4.27
N LEU A 526 17.49 -6.59 4.95
CA LEU A 526 17.92 -7.92 4.55
C LEU A 526 16.73 -8.87 4.67
N ASN A 527 16.11 -9.24 3.55
CA ASN A 527 15.05 -10.24 3.52
C ASN A 527 15.49 -11.41 2.65
N ASP A 528 15.22 -12.64 3.11
CA ASP A 528 15.55 -13.89 2.38
C ASP A 528 16.99 -13.92 1.85
N VAL A 529 17.95 -13.56 2.68
CA VAL A 529 19.37 -13.56 2.30
C VAL A 529 20.05 -14.89 2.58
N SER A 530 20.99 -15.28 1.72
CA SER A 530 21.87 -16.41 1.96
C SER A 530 23.34 -16.01 1.82
N ILE A 531 24.23 -16.72 2.53
CA ILE A 531 25.67 -16.54 2.40
C ILE A 531 26.37 -17.83 2.03
N GLN A 532 27.43 -17.72 1.22
CA GLN A 532 28.38 -18.79 0.97
C GLN A 532 29.75 -18.40 1.55
N ILE A 533 30.29 -19.18 2.50
CA ILE A 533 31.57 -18.90 3.13
C ILE A 533 32.66 -19.58 2.31
N GLY A 534 33.47 -18.81 1.61
CA GLY A 534 34.48 -19.34 0.68
C GLY A 534 33.83 -20.15 -0.43
N ASN A 535 34.28 -21.42 -0.60
CA ASN A 535 33.70 -22.38 -1.55
C ASN A 535 32.80 -23.42 -0.85
N GLY A 536 32.31 -23.10 0.36
CA GLY A 536 31.44 -23.98 1.14
C GLY A 536 30.01 -24.05 0.61
N GLU A 537 29.14 -24.66 1.39
CA GLU A 537 27.69 -24.67 1.09
C GLU A 537 27.04 -23.32 1.40
N TRP A 538 25.92 -23.05 0.75
CA TRP A 538 25.09 -21.89 1.05
C TRP A 538 24.39 -22.03 2.41
N VAL A 539 24.49 -21.00 3.23
CA VAL A 539 23.88 -20.91 4.56
C VAL A 539 22.68 -19.96 4.47
N GLN A 540 21.51 -20.46 4.83
CA GLN A 540 20.26 -19.68 4.91
C GLN A 540 19.84 -19.40 6.35
N GLU A 541 20.47 -20.07 7.34
CA GLU A 541 20.15 -19.87 8.76
C GLU A 541 20.62 -18.49 9.21
N VAL A 542 19.67 -17.61 9.42
CA VAL A 542 19.88 -16.19 9.70
C VAL A 542 20.79 -15.94 10.90
N ASP A 543 20.66 -16.73 11.97
CA ASP A 543 21.54 -16.62 13.16
C ASP A 543 23.03 -16.88 12.86
N LYS A 544 23.34 -17.60 11.80
CA LYS A 544 24.71 -17.78 11.32
C LYS A 544 25.17 -16.65 10.39
N ILE A 545 24.24 -15.94 9.77
CA ILE A 545 24.48 -14.85 8.83
C ILE A 545 24.69 -13.53 9.57
N MET A 546 23.86 -13.21 10.55
CA MET A 546 23.86 -11.92 11.24
C MET A 546 25.20 -11.51 11.88
N PRO A 547 26.03 -12.40 12.43
CA PRO A 547 27.34 -12.03 12.95
C PRO A 547 28.29 -11.38 11.92
N TYR A 548 28.09 -11.62 10.63
CA TYR A 548 28.87 -10.97 9.57
C TYR A 548 28.58 -9.47 9.44
N PHE A 549 27.40 -9.01 9.88
CA PHE A 549 26.96 -7.62 9.83
C PHE A 549 27.21 -6.84 11.13
N ALA A 550 27.70 -7.50 12.18
CA ALA A 550 27.95 -6.87 13.49
C ALA A 550 28.90 -5.66 13.45
N GLY A 551 29.71 -5.50 12.41
CA GLY A 551 30.65 -4.39 12.25
C GLY A 551 30.08 -3.11 11.65
N PHE A 552 28.75 -3.00 11.49
CA PHE A 552 28.08 -1.82 10.92
C PHE A 552 27.75 -0.82 12.03
N THR A 553 28.60 0.18 12.22
CA THR A 553 28.57 1.03 13.42
C THR A 553 27.70 2.29 13.29
N ASN A 554 27.25 2.64 12.07
CA ASN A 554 26.47 3.87 11.82
C ASN A 554 25.00 3.60 11.47
N LEU A 555 24.56 2.33 11.56
CA LEU A 555 23.16 1.98 11.27
C LEU A 555 22.20 2.69 12.22
N ARG A 556 21.18 3.31 11.63
CA ARG A 556 20.05 3.95 12.29
C ARG A 556 18.77 3.14 12.16
N SER A 557 18.63 2.41 11.06
CA SER A 557 17.47 1.55 10.81
C SER A 557 17.92 0.21 10.25
N PHE A 558 17.32 -0.85 10.78
CA PHE A 558 17.52 -2.21 10.30
C PHE A 558 16.20 -2.94 10.18
N THR A 559 16.03 -3.65 9.06
CA THR A 559 14.86 -4.47 8.77
C THR A 559 15.29 -5.90 8.45
N LEU A 560 14.73 -6.85 9.18
CA LEU A 560 14.84 -8.29 8.94
C LEU A 560 13.57 -8.96 9.44
N GLN A 561 12.66 -9.26 8.54
CA GLN A 561 11.34 -9.79 8.84
C GLN A 561 11.18 -11.19 8.27
N ASP A 562 10.22 -11.98 8.81
CA ASP A 562 9.84 -13.31 8.32
C ASP A 562 11.02 -14.30 8.12
N SER A 563 12.08 -14.16 8.93
CA SER A 563 13.38 -14.80 8.66
C SER A 563 13.84 -15.82 9.71
N SER A 564 12.99 -16.18 10.66
CA SER A 564 13.29 -17.15 11.74
C SER A 564 14.50 -16.78 12.63
N LEU A 565 14.86 -15.49 12.73
CA LEU A 565 15.93 -15.00 13.60
C LEU A 565 15.61 -15.32 15.07
N GLN A 566 16.58 -15.87 15.82
CA GLN A 566 16.44 -16.23 17.23
C GLN A 566 17.27 -15.35 18.15
N SER A 567 18.48 -14.97 17.73
CA SER A 567 19.46 -14.28 18.57
C SER A 567 19.76 -12.86 18.11
N LEU A 568 19.72 -11.92 19.06
CA LEU A 568 20.06 -10.51 18.85
C LEU A 568 21.49 -10.14 19.26
N ASN A 569 22.35 -11.13 19.55
CA ASN A 569 23.71 -10.88 20.08
C ASN A 569 24.62 -10.11 19.10
N PHE A 570 24.33 -10.10 17.81
CA PHE A 570 25.08 -9.35 16.80
C PHE A 570 24.91 -7.83 16.90
N LEU A 571 23.87 -7.36 17.59
CA LEU A 571 23.52 -5.92 17.70
C LEU A 571 24.49 -5.12 18.57
N GLY A 572 25.39 -5.74 19.33
CA GLY A 572 26.19 -5.07 20.37
C GLY A 572 26.98 -3.84 19.92
N ASN A 573 27.35 -3.77 18.63
CA ASN A 573 28.09 -2.64 18.06
C ASN A 573 27.20 -1.57 17.39
N TRP A 574 25.90 -1.80 17.31
CA TRP A 574 24.96 -0.91 16.58
C TRP A 574 24.45 0.24 17.46
N GLN A 575 25.38 1.01 18.00
CA GLN A 575 25.09 2.06 18.99
C GLN A 575 24.28 3.24 18.46
N GLN A 576 24.16 3.38 17.12
CA GLN A 576 23.39 4.46 16.48
C GLN A 576 21.98 4.03 16.07
N ILE A 577 21.61 2.78 16.32
CA ILE A 577 20.31 2.25 15.88
C ILE A 577 19.15 2.97 16.57
N GLU A 578 18.21 3.43 15.78
CA GLU A 578 17.01 4.14 16.22
C GLU A 578 15.73 3.32 16.00
N VAL A 579 15.72 2.50 14.93
CA VAL A 579 14.54 1.70 14.54
C VAL A 579 14.97 0.28 14.19
N LEU A 580 14.25 -0.69 14.74
CA LEU A 580 14.40 -2.11 14.41
C LEU A 580 13.06 -2.69 13.97
N HIS A 581 13.04 -3.26 12.76
CA HIS A 581 11.95 -4.06 12.23
C HIS A 581 12.35 -5.54 12.25
N LEU A 582 11.83 -6.29 13.23
CA LEU A 582 12.17 -7.67 13.52
C LEU A 582 10.93 -8.58 13.61
N GLU A 583 9.83 -8.17 12.98
CA GLU A 583 8.54 -8.84 13.06
C GLU A 583 8.62 -10.26 12.47
N ASN A 584 7.75 -11.14 12.97
CA ASN A 584 7.58 -12.50 12.48
C ASN A 584 8.88 -13.33 12.47
N ASN A 585 9.70 -13.20 13.51
CA ASN A 585 10.89 -14.00 13.73
C ASN A 585 10.68 -15.00 14.89
N ALA A 586 11.74 -15.64 15.37
CA ALA A 586 11.71 -16.58 16.48
C ALA A 586 12.45 -16.05 17.73
N ILE A 587 12.46 -14.71 17.91
CA ILE A 587 13.18 -14.05 18.99
C ILE A 587 12.46 -14.33 20.31
N SER A 588 13.19 -14.83 21.30
CA SER A 588 12.67 -15.10 22.65
C SER A 588 13.30 -14.22 23.73
N ASN A 589 14.48 -13.64 23.47
CA ASN A 589 15.23 -12.83 24.42
C ASN A 589 15.66 -11.50 23.82
N VAL A 590 15.25 -10.40 24.47
CA VAL A 590 15.55 -9.02 24.06
C VAL A 590 16.60 -8.32 24.94
N ASP A 591 17.29 -9.04 25.85
CA ASP A 591 18.39 -8.48 26.67
C ASP A 591 19.44 -7.70 25.86
N PRO A 592 19.86 -8.14 24.65
CA PRO A 592 20.83 -7.38 23.87
C PRO A 592 20.38 -5.96 23.53
N LEU A 593 19.06 -5.70 23.44
CA LEU A 593 18.51 -4.40 23.09
C LEU A 593 18.67 -3.35 24.21
N VAL A 594 18.83 -3.79 25.48
CA VAL A 594 19.04 -2.90 26.64
C VAL A 594 20.28 -2.01 26.47
N ASN A 595 21.26 -2.48 25.71
CA ASN A 595 22.52 -1.77 25.49
C ASN A 595 22.50 -0.84 24.26
N LEU A 596 21.35 -0.61 23.64
CA LEU A 596 21.19 0.26 22.48
C LEU A 596 20.65 1.64 22.91
N PRO A 597 21.51 2.64 23.15
CA PRO A 597 21.13 3.89 23.82
C PRO A 597 20.23 4.80 22.96
N ASN A 598 20.23 4.60 21.64
CA ASN A 598 19.48 5.42 20.70
C ASN A 598 18.21 4.74 20.17
N LEU A 599 17.91 3.50 20.60
CA LEU A 599 16.74 2.77 20.11
C LEU A 599 15.45 3.47 20.58
N LYS A 600 14.62 3.85 19.62
CA LYS A 600 13.35 4.57 19.83
C LYS A 600 12.14 3.70 19.49
N LYS A 601 12.24 2.92 18.39
CA LYS A 601 11.15 2.09 17.88
C LYS A 601 11.62 0.65 17.69
N LEU A 602 10.83 -0.28 18.20
CA LEU A 602 11.04 -1.71 18.07
C LEU A 602 9.77 -2.37 17.57
N TYR A 603 9.79 -2.85 16.34
CA TYR A 603 8.74 -3.67 15.75
C TYR A 603 9.14 -5.13 15.93
N ILE A 604 8.43 -5.86 16.81
CA ILE A 604 8.81 -7.22 17.25
C ILE A 604 7.62 -8.18 17.33
N LEU A 605 6.47 -7.77 16.84
CA LEU A 605 5.27 -8.61 16.81
C LEU A 605 5.52 -9.92 16.04
N GLY A 606 4.77 -10.96 16.38
CA GLY A 606 4.98 -12.28 15.78
C GLY A 606 6.21 -13.04 16.29
N ASN A 607 6.88 -12.56 17.36
CA ASN A 607 7.99 -13.23 18.04
C ASN A 607 7.53 -13.91 19.34
N GLN A 608 8.42 -14.66 19.98
CA GLN A 608 8.17 -15.41 21.22
C GLN A 608 8.82 -14.74 22.45
N VAL A 609 8.82 -13.42 22.52
CA VAL A 609 9.56 -12.64 23.52
C VAL A 609 9.06 -12.95 24.93
N GLN A 610 9.99 -13.37 25.83
CA GLN A 610 9.68 -13.73 27.21
C GLN A 610 10.04 -12.63 28.23
N ASN A 611 10.97 -11.75 27.89
CA ASN A 611 11.59 -10.78 28.80
C ASN A 611 11.43 -9.31 28.35
N GLN A 612 10.36 -8.96 27.68
CA GLN A 612 10.11 -7.59 27.17
C GLN A 612 10.19 -6.51 28.27
N SER A 613 9.92 -6.90 29.52
CA SER A 613 9.94 -5.97 30.67
C SER A 613 11.33 -5.40 31.00
N VAL A 614 12.39 -5.92 30.41
CA VAL A 614 13.76 -5.39 30.59
C VAL A 614 14.04 -4.15 29.72
N LEU A 615 13.20 -3.90 28.71
CA LEU A 615 13.38 -2.76 27.81
C LEU A 615 13.04 -1.45 28.51
N ASP A 616 13.76 -0.38 28.16
CA ASP A 616 13.49 0.97 28.67
C ASP A 616 12.06 1.41 28.30
N LYS A 617 11.41 2.11 29.21
CA LYS A 617 10.08 2.67 29.00
C LYS A 617 10.01 3.77 27.92
N GLY A 618 11.15 4.25 27.46
CA GLY A 618 11.26 5.21 26.35
C GLY A 618 11.20 4.58 24.96
N ILE A 619 11.32 3.24 24.87
CA ILE A 619 11.25 2.53 23.59
C ILE A 619 9.78 2.25 23.24
N MET A 620 9.33 2.73 22.08
CA MET A 620 8.02 2.33 21.55
C MET A 620 8.12 0.93 20.97
N ILE A 621 7.27 0.03 21.46
CA ILE A 621 7.27 -1.39 21.07
C ILE A 621 5.95 -1.69 20.38
N TYR A 622 6.04 -2.25 19.17
CA TYR A 622 4.95 -2.60 18.29
C TYR A 622 4.96 -4.09 17.98
#